data_6794943d5fec63d717579e317759b176
#
_entry.id   6794943d5fec63d717579e317759b176
#
_cell.length_a   1.000
_cell.length_b   1.000
_cell.length_c   1.000
_cell.angle_alpha   90.00
_cell.angle_beta   90.00
_cell.angle_gamma   90.00
#
_symmetry.space_group_name_H-M   'P 1'
#
loop_
_entity.id
_entity.type
_entity.pdbx_description
1 polymer ?
#
loop_
_entity_poly.entity_id
_entity_poly.type
_entity_poly.pdbx_seq_one_letter_code
_entity_poly.pdbx_strand_id
1 'polypeptide(L)'
;MDCASLNNGHEGEECYRSLRLSMVETQIIQRGIAEPSIISAMLNVPRHLFVADLHKQNAYSDRPLPLGHNQTISQPYMTALMLELAKLNLAQNVLEVGTGSGYQTALLANMVDQIYSVELLEPLYHDAQTLLAEMKYNNVQLKLGDGKFGWEENAP
;
A
#
# COMPACT_ATOMS: atom_id res chain seq x y z
N MET A 1 -1.44 22.32 -5.54
CA MET A 1 -2.42 22.00 -6.61
C MET A 1 -3.36 20.98 -6.03
N ASP A 2 -4.67 21.18 -6.08
CA ASP A 2 -5.66 20.27 -5.52
C ASP A 2 -6.17 19.31 -6.60
N CYS A 3 -5.61 18.10 -6.64
CA CYS A 3 -5.99 17.09 -7.63
C CYS A 3 -7.46 16.64 -7.51
N ALA A 4 -8.05 16.75 -6.31
CA ALA A 4 -9.43 16.33 -6.09
C ALA A 4 -10.45 17.34 -6.67
N SER A 5 -10.04 18.59 -6.90
CA SER A 5 -10.88 19.64 -7.50
C SER A 5 -10.93 19.61 -9.03
N LEU A 6 -10.12 18.78 -9.67
CA LEU A 6 -10.09 18.62 -11.13
C LEU A 6 -11.28 17.76 -11.57
N ASN A 7 -12.26 18.41 -12.22
CA ASN A 7 -13.55 17.82 -12.59
C ASN A 7 -13.50 16.77 -13.71
N ASN A 8 -12.37 16.58 -14.37
CA ASN A 8 -12.17 15.57 -15.40
C ASN A 8 -11.37 14.43 -14.82
N GLY A 9 -11.92 13.23 -14.75
CA GLY A 9 -11.25 12.04 -14.18
C GLY A 9 -9.83 11.80 -14.70
N HIS A 10 -9.56 12.17 -15.95
CA HIS A 10 -8.24 12.07 -16.57
C HIS A 10 -7.24 13.09 -16.01
N GLU A 11 -7.65 14.35 -15.83
CA GLU A 11 -6.76 15.41 -15.28
C GLU A 11 -6.44 15.17 -13.81
N GLY A 12 -7.41 14.68 -13.05
CA GLY A 12 -7.22 14.30 -11.65
C GLY A 12 -6.20 13.17 -11.49
N GLU A 13 -6.30 12.14 -12.34
CA GLU A 13 -5.35 11.01 -12.30
C GLU A 13 -3.92 11.43 -12.71
N GLU A 14 -3.77 12.27 -13.73
CA GLU A 14 -2.45 12.79 -14.13
C GLU A 14 -1.82 13.67 -13.04
N CYS A 15 -2.65 14.44 -12.32
CA CYS A 15 -2.20 15.19 -11.15
C CYS A 15 -1.67 14.25 -10.04
N TYR A 16 -2.43 13.20 -9.68
CA TYR A 16 -1.98 12.22 -8.69
C TYR A 16 -0.74 11.45 -9.15
N ARG A 17 -0.64 11.14 -10.44
CA ARG A 17 0.55 10.53 -11.03
C ARG A 17 1.79 11.41 -10.86
N SER A 18 1.68 12.71 -11.11
CA SER A 18 2.78 13.65 -10.90
C SER A 18 3.21 13.72 -9.42
N LEU A 19 2.26 13.73 -8.48
CA LEU A 19 2.56 13.69 -7.06
C LEU A 19 3.22 12.38 -6.65
N ARG A 20 2.79 11.24 -7.22
CA ARG A 20 3.39 9.92 -6.97
C ARG A 20 4.84 9.86 -7.46
N LEU A 21 5.11 10.37 -8.66
CA LEU A 21 6.47 10.46 -9.21
C LEU A 21 7.37 11.31 -8.30
N SER A 22 6.90 12.49 -7.89
CA SER A 22 7.64 13.35 -6.96
C SER A 22 7.89 12.69 -5.61
N MET A 23 6.91 11.99 -5.04
CA MET A 23 7.07 11.21 -3.81
C MET A 23 8.17 10.16 -3.95
N VAL A 24 8.16 9.37 -5.02
CA VAL A 24 9.15 8.30 -5.22
C VAL A 24 10.54 8.90 -5.38
N GLU A 25 10.70 9.97 -6.17
CA GLU A 25 11.98 10.63 -6.37
C GLU A 25 12.53 11.21 -5.07
N THR A 26 11.72 12.07 -4.40
CA THR A 26 12.23 12.92 -3.30
C THR A 26 12.22 12.23 -1.94
N GLN A 27 11.26 11.33 -1.71
CA GLN A 27 11.08 10.71 -0.39
C GLN A 27 11.65 9.28 -0.33
N ILE A 28 11.85 8.62 -1.47
CA ILE A 28 12.28 7.22 -1.54
C ILE A 28 13.70 7.13 -2.09
N ILE A 29 13.91 7.49 -3.34
CA ILE A 29 15.22 7.35 -4.02
C ILE A 29 16.27 8.26 -3.36
N GLN A 30 15.98 9.55 -3.17
CA GLN A 30 16.93 10.50 -2.56
C GLN A 30 17.26 10.18 -1.09
N ARG A 31 16.47 9.31 -0.44
CA ARG A 31 16.72 8.83 0.92
C ARG A 31 17.40 7.45 0.98
N GLY A 32 17.86 6.95 -0.17
CA GLY A 32 18.74 5.79 -0.25
C GLY A 32 18.05 4.46 -0.54
N ILE A 33 16.73 4.43 -0.75
CA ILE A 33 16.03 3.22 -1.23
C ILE A 33 16.33 3.07 -2.71
N ALA A 34 17.03 2.00 -3.08
CA ALA A 34 17.50 1.78 -4.44
C ALA A 34 16.98 0.49 -5.09
N GLU A 35 16.25 -0.35 -4.33
CA GLU A 35 15.73 -1.62 -4.84
C GLU A 35 14.70 -1.39 -5.96
N PRO A 36 14.98 -1.86 -7.20
CA PRO A 36 14.13 -1.56 -8.36
C PRO A 36 12.69 -2.06 -8.23
N SER A 37 12.49 -3.19 -7.58
CA SER A 37 11.16 -3.77 -7.36
C SER A 37 10.29 -2.88 -6.46
N ILE A 38 10.87 -2.30 -5.41
CA ILE A 38 10.19 -1.35 -4.51
C ILE A 38 9.84 -0.07 -5.25
N ILE A 39 10.82 0.50 -5.97
CA ILE A 39 10.61 1.72 -6.76
C ILE A 39 9.49 1.51 -7.78
N SER A 40 9.53 0.40 -8.53
CA SER A 40 8.50 0.06 -9.51
C SER A 40 7.12 -0.10 -8.87
N ALA A 41 7.01 -0.83 -7.76
CA ALA A 41 5.76 -1.02 -7.05
C ALA A 41 5.18 0.33 -6.59
N MET A 42 6.00 1.20 -5.99
CA MET A 42 5.56 2.52 -5.51
C MET A 42 5.18 3.50 -6.64
N LEU A 43 5.76 3.36 -7.82
CA LEU A 43 5.36 4.10 -9.02
C LEU A 43 4.02 3.61 -9.59
N ASN A 44 3.72 2.31 -9.48
CA ASN A 44 2.54 1.71 -10.06
C ASN A 44 1.31 1.77 -9.14
N VAL A 45 1.49 1.64 -7.83
CA VAL A 45 0.37 1.58 -6.87
C VAL A 45 -0.13 2.99 -6.53
N PRO A 46 -1.39 3.33 -6.85
CA PRO A 46 -1.96 4.67 -6.64
C PRO A 46 -2.35 4.88 -5.17
N ARG A 47 -1.41 5.32 -4.35
CA ARG A 47 -1.60 5.47 -2.89
C ARG A 47 -2.84 6.27 -2.49
N HIS A 48 -3.27 7.25 -3.31
CA HIS A 48 -4.44 8.07 -3.02
C HIS A 48 -5.76 7.28 -3.02
N LEU A 49 -5.81 6.07 -3.57
CA LEU A 49 -6.95 5.17 -3.48
C LEU A 49 -7.04 4.43 -2.13
N PHE A 50 -5.95 4.41 -1.36
CA PHE A 50 -5.84 3.71 -0.07
C PHE A 50 -6.03 4.64 1.15
N VAL A 51 -6.55 5.84 0.94
CA VAL A 51 -6.84 6.83 1.98
C VAL A 51 -8.27 7.36 1.82
N ALA A 52 -8.88 7.80 2.91
CA ALA A 52 -10.20 8.43 2.85
C ALA A 52 -10.17 9.69 1.97
N ASP A 53 -11.30 10.03 1.35
CA ASP A 53 -11.42 11.15 0.40
C ASP A 53 -10.87 12.47 0.94
N LEU A 54 -11.13 12.77 2.19
CA LEU A 54 -10.61 13.98 2.85
C LEU A 54 -9.09 14.03 2.98
N HIS A 55 -8.41 12.91 2.79
CA HIS A 55 -6.96 12.81 2.88
C HIS A 55 -6.25 12.67 1.52
N LYS A 56 -6.99 12.53 0.42
CA LYS A 56 -6.43 12.30 -0.93
C LYS A 56 -5.41 13.36 -1.35
N GLN A 57 -5.64 14.63 -1.00
CA GLN A 57 -4.69 15.72 -1.28
C GLN A 57 -3.32 15.52 -0.60
N ASN A 58 -3.31 14.81 0.52
CA ASN A 58 -2.10 14.54 1.31
C ASN A 58 -1.56 13.13 1.12
N ALA A 59 -2.15 12.33 0.24
CA ALA A 59 -1.80 10.91 0.08
C ALA A 59 -0.31 10.68 -0.21
N TYR A 60 0.33 11.61 -0.88
CA TYR A 60 1.74 11.56 -1.28
C TYR A 60 2.68 12.40 -0.40
N SER A 61 2.17 12.95 0.72
CA SER A 61 2.98 13.65 1.72
C SER A 61 3.80 12.67 2.56
N ASP A 62 5.00 13.11 2.99
CA ASP A 62 5.93 12.28 3.78
C ASP A 62 5.50 12.17 5.25
N ARG A 63 4.31 11.66 5.48
CA ARG A 63 3.72 11.45 6.82
C ARG A 63 2.69 10.32 6.83
N PRO A 64 2.39 9.72 8.01
CA PRO A 64 1.26 8.83 8.17
C PRO A 64 -0.06 9.61 8.02
N LEU A 65 -1.12 8.92 7.57
CA LEU A 65 -2.46 9.48 7.47
C LEU A 65 -3.47 8.58 8.18
N PRO A 66 -4.54 9.17 8.80
CA PRO A 66 -5.56 8.38 9.48
C PRO A 66 -6.34 7.48 8.51
N LEU A 67 -6.67 6.26 8.98
CA LEU A 67 -7.58 5.32 8.33
C LEU A 67 -8.91 5.17 9.09
N GLY A 68 -9.07 5.86 10.21
CA GLY A 68 -10.12 5.55 11.18
C GLY A 68 -9.68 4.45 12.16
N HIS A 69 -10.56 4.10 13.10
CA HIS A 69 -10.34 3.03 14.08
C HIS A 69 -9.02 3.14 14.86
N ASN A 70 -8.51 4.34 15.07
CA ASN A 70 -7.18 4.64 15.64
C ASN A 70 -6.00 4.01 14.87
N GLN A 71 -6.19 3.72 13.58
CA GLN A 71 -5.17 3.21 12.69
C GLN A 71 -4.71 4.26 11.67
N THR A 72 -3.54 4.04 11.09
CA THR A 72 -2.97 4.91 10.08
C THR A 72 -2.36 4.11 8.93
N ILE A 73 -2.41 4.67 7.72
CA ILE A 73 -1.51 4.25 6.65
C ILE A 73 -0.12 4.82 6.96
N SER A 74 0.89 3.97 6.95
CA SER A 74 2.27 4.35 7.23
C SER A 74 2.78 5.42 6.26
N GLN A 75 3.70 6.26 6.72
CA GLN A 75 4.46 7.19 5.90
C GLN A 75 5.09 6.47 4.70
N PRO A 76 5.11 7.07 3.49
CA PRO A 76 5.66 6.41 2.30
C PRO A 76 7.07 5.85 2.48
N TYR A 77 7.97 6.65 3.04
CA TYR A 77 9.34 6.20 3.31
C TYR A 77 9.41 5.01 4.28
N MET A 78 8.60 5.02 5.35
CA MET A 78 8.60 3.89 6.29
C MET A 78 8.12 2.60 5.66
N THR A 79 7.12 2.68 4.77
CA THR A 79 6.68 1.51 4.00
C THR A 79 7.81 1.00 3.10
N ALA A 80 8.48 1.88 2.35
CA ALA A 80 9.59 1.49 1.48
C ALA A 80 10.75 0.87 2.27
N LEU A 81 11.11 1.46 3.41
CA LEU A 81 12.17 0.95 4.28
C LEU A 81 11.85 -0.45 4.84
N MET A 82 10.61 -0.70 5.27
CA MET A 82 10.19 -2.03 5.72
C MET A 82 10.31 -3.07 4.61
N LEU A 83 9.90 -2.73 3.39
CA LEU A 83 10.02 -3.61 2.22
C LEU A 83 11.49 -3.89 1.87
N GLU A 84 12.37 -2.89 1.92
CA GLU A 84 13.80 -3.05 1.65
C GLU A 84 14.50 -3.95 2.69
N LEU A 85 14.17 -3.74 3.97
CA LEU A 85 14.72 -4.55 5.07
C LEU A 85 14.22 -6.01 5.02
N ALA A 86 13.03 -6.25 4.49
CA ALA A 86 12.47 -7.59 4.32
C ALA A 86 13.21 -8.43 3.26
N LYS A 87 13.99 -7.80 2.36
CA LYS A 87 14.81 -8.46 1.32
C LYS A 87 14.03 -9.49 0.51
N LEU A 88 12.86 -9.08 0.04
CA LEU A 88 11.94 -9.94 -0.69
C LEU A 88 12.46 -10.30 -2.10
N ASN A 89 12.03 -11.44 -2.60
CA ASN A 89 12.23 -11.83 -3.99
C ASN A 89 10.94 -12.41 -4.60
N LEU A 90 10.85 -12.42 -5.93
CA LEU A 90 9.65 -12.80 -6.67
C LEU A 90 9.11 -14.20 -6.38
N ALA A 91 9.95 -15.14 -5.99
CA ALA A 91 9.56 -16.54 -5.74
C ALA A 91 9.09 -16.82 -4.31
N GLN A 92 8.80 -15.79 -3.54
CA GLN A 92 8.42 -15.93 -2.13
C GLN A 92 6.91 -15.79 -1.92
N ASN A 93 6.42 -16.55 -0.93
CA ASN A 93 5.15 -16.29 -0.27
C ASN A 93 5.43 -15.42 0.97
N VAL A 94 4.58 -14.43 1.19
CA VAL A 94 4.73 -13.49 2.30
C VAL A 94 3.49 -13.50 3.18
N LEU A 95 3.69 -13.58 4.48
CA LEU A 95 2.66 -13.30 5.48
C LEU A 95 2.82 -11.86 5.98
N GLU A 96 1.80 -11.05 5.75
CA GLU A 96 1.67 -9.69 6.29
C GLU A 96 0.74 -9.72 7.49
N VAL A 97 1.13 -9.07 8.58
CA VAL A 97 0.28 -8.87 9.76
C VAL A 97 -0.10 -7.40 9.87
N GLY A 98 -1.40 -7.11 9.78
CA GLY A 98 -1.94 -5.76 9.76
C GLY A 98 -2.11 -5.23 8.32
N THR A 99 -3.13 -5.71 7.62
CA THR A 99 -3.49 -5.25 6.26
C THR A 99 -3.74 -3.74 6.20
N GLY A 100 -4.43 -3.21 7.22
CA GLY A 100 -4.79 -1.79 7.30
C GLY A 100 -5.57 -1.34 6.08
N SER A 101 -5.05 -0.35 5.35
CA SER A 101 -5.65 0.12 4.09
C SER A 101 -5.47 -0.84 2.91
N GLY A 102 -4.58 -1.83 3.00
CA GLY A 102 -4.16 -2.66 1.88
C GLY A 102 -3.06 -2.05 1.00
N TYR A 103 -2.54 -0.85 1.32
CA TYR A 103 -1.51 -0.22 0.49
C TYR A 103 -0.21 -1.03 0.44
N GLN A 104 0.33 -1.44 1.60
CA GLN A 104 1.52 -2.27 1.65
C GLN A 104 1.27 -3.64 1.03
N THR A 105 0.07 -4.22 1.25
CA THR A 105 -0.37 -5.46 0.60
C THR A 105 -0.30 -5.33 -0.93
N ALA A 106 -0.78 -4.21 -1.49
CA ALA A 106 -0.73 -3.94 -2.93
C ALA A 106 0.71 -3.78 -3.45
N LEU A 107 1.61 -3.14 -2.67
CA LEU A 107 3.03 -3.06 -3.02
C LEU A 107 3.66 -4.46 -3.03
N LEU A 108 3.45 -5.25 -1.99
CA LEU A 108 3.92 -6.63 -1.88
C LEU A 108 3.42 -7.48 -3.05
N ALA A 109 2.16 -7.34 -3.45
CA ALA A 109 1.57 -8.07 -4.56
C ALA A 109 2.25 -7.82 -5.93
N ASN A 110 2.95 -6.69 -6.07
CA ASN A 110 3.78 -6.38 -7.24
C ASN A 110 5.22 -6.95 -7.13
N MET A 111 5.60 -7.50 -5.97
CA MET A 111 6.99 -7.85 -5.66
C MET A 111 7.21 -9.34 -5.40
N VAL A 112 6.15 -10.08 -5.06
CA VAL A 112 6.25 -11.49 -4.68
C VAL A 112 5.13 -12.33 -5.29
N ASP A 113 5.27 -13.66 -5.25
CA ASP A 113 4.37 -14.60 -5.90
C ASP A 113 2.98 -14.63 -5.23
N GLN A 114 2.94 -14.74 -3.91
CA GLN A 114 1.69 -14.83 -3.15
C GLN A 114 1.75 -14.03 -1.84
N ILE A 115 0.68 -13.30 -1.54
CA ILE A 115 0.50 -12.58 -0.29
C ILE A 115 -0.64 -13.21 0.51
N TYR A 116 -0.36 -13.46 1.77
CA TYR A 116 -1.32 -13.78 2.82
C TYR A 116 -1.31 -12.62 3.81
N SER A 117 -2.43 -11.92 3.99
CA SER A 117 -2.48 -10.76 4.88
C SER A 117 -3.59 -10.92 5.91
N VAL A 118 -3.26 -10.68 7.18
CA VAL A 118 -4.18 -10.83 8.30
C VAL A 118 -4.52 -9.46 8.88
N GLU A 119 -5.81 -9.18 9.02
CA GLU A 119 -6.31 -7.94 9.62
C GLU A 119 -7.20 -8.26 10.82
N LEU A 120 -6.96 -7.53 11.92
CA LEU A 120 -7.71 -7.70 13.17
C LEU A 120 -9.05 -6.98 13.16
N LEU A 121 -9.10 -5.80 12.50
CA LEU A 121 -10.25 -4.91 12.51
C LEU A 121 -11.15 -5.19 11.30
N GLU A 122 -12.33 -5.72 11.58
CA GLU A 122 -13.31 -6.13 10.56
C GLU A 122 -13.63 -5.01 9.54
N PRO A 123 -13.81 -3.72 9.91
CA PRO A 123 -14.04 -2.67 8.92
C PRO A 123 -12.88 -2.50 7.95
N LEU A 124 -11.63 -2.49 8.45
CA LEU A 124 -10.45 -2.35 7.60
C LEU A 124 -10.25 -3.57 6.70
N TYR A 125 -10.54 -4.78 7.22
CA TYR A 125 -10.53 -6.01 6.43
C TYR A 125 -11.46 -5.91 5.21
N HIS A 126 -12.72 -5.50 5.41
CA HIS A 126 -13.70 -5.40 4.32
C HIS A 126 -13.35 -4.30 3.32
N ASP A 127 -12.90 -3.14 3.79
CA ASP A 127 -12.47 -2.04 2.92
C ASP A 127 -11.29 -2.47 2.04
N ALA A 128 -10.26 -3.05 2.65
CA ALA A 128 -9.08 -3.54 1.93
C ALA A 128 -9.44 -4.67 0.95
N GLN A 129 -10.29 -5.63 1.37
CA GLN A 129 -10.75 -6.73 0.51
C GLN A 129 -11.44 -6.20 -0.75
N THR A 130 -12.35 -5.25 -0.59
CA THR A 130 -13.09 -4.65 -1.70
C THR A 130 -12.14 -3.93 -2.65
N LEU A 131 -11.29 -3.05 -2.14
CA LEU A 131 -10.36 -2.25 -2.95
C LEU A 131 -9.35 -3.13 -3.71
N LEU A 132 -8.74 -4.11 -3.03
CA LEU A 132 -7.76 -4.99 -3.66
C LEU A 132 -8.39 -5.87 -4.75
N ALA A 133 -9.64 -6.30 -4.56
CA ALA A 133 -10.40 -7.04 -5.58
C ALA A 133 -10.73 -6.17 -6.80
N GLU A 134 -11.18 -4.92 -6.59
CA GLU A 134 -11.43 -3.94 -7.65
C GLU A 134 -10.16 -3.64 -8.45
N MET A 135 -9.02 -3.57 -7.78
CA MET A 135 -7.71 -3.39 -8.40
C MET A 135 -7.13 -4.67 -9.02
N LYS A 136 -7.84 -5.80 -8.93
CA LYS A 136 -7.49 -7.10 -9.54
C LYS A 136 -6.18 -7.70 -9.04
N TYR A 137 -5.88 -7.54 -7.75
CA TYR A 137 -4.76 -8.24 -7.12
C TYR A 137 -5.14 -9.70 -6.83
N ASN A 138 -4.91 -10.57 -7.81
CA ASN A 138 -5.32 -11.99 -7.76
C ASN A 138 -4.39 -12.88 -6.92
N ASN A 139 -3.21 -12.36 -6.56
CA ASN A 139 -2.21 -13.04 -5.73
C ASN A 139 -2.25 -12.61 -4.26
N VAL A 140 -3.39 -12.08 -3.81
CA VAL A 140 -3.60 -11.66 -2.42
C VAL A 140 -4.73 -12.48 -1.80
N GLN A 141 -4.47 -13.04 -0.63
CA GLN A 141 -5.49 -13.64 0.23
C GLN A 141 -5.54 -12.89 1.56
N LEU A 142 -6.75 -12.52 1.97
CA LEU A 142 -6.99 -11.81 3.23
C LEU A 142 -7.69 -12.71 4.25
N LYS A 143 -7.30 -12.57 5.51
CA LYS A 143 -7.93 -13.25 6.64
C LYS A 143 -8.27 -12.25 7.72
N LEU A 144 -9.52 -12.27 8.19
CA LEU A 144 -9.92 -11.56 9.40
C LEU A 144 -9.48 -12.38 10.62
N GLY A 145 -8.66 -11.80 11.50
CA GLY A 145 -8.18 -12.48 12.69
C GLY A 145 -7.03 -11.79 13.40
N ASP A 146 -6.59 -12.38 14.49
CA ASP A 146 -5.43 -11.90 15.26
C ASP A 146 -4.14 -12.47 14.67
N GLY A 147 -3.33 -11.59 14.10
CA GLY A 147 -2.07 -11.94 13.43
C GLY A 147 -1.01 -12.61 14.32
N LYS A 148 -1.17 -12.55 15.65
CA LYS A 148 -0.27 -13.27 16.57
C LYS A 148 -0.34 -14.80 16.42
N PHE A 149 -1.42 -15.31 15.84
CA PHE A 149 -1.58 -16.74 15.57
C PHE A 149 -1.05 -17.14 14.18
N GLY A 150 -0.58 -16.18 13.40
CA GLY A 150 -0.15 -16.43 12.03
C GLY A 150 -1.29 -16.94 11.14
N TRP A 151 -0.90 -17.68 10.11
CA TRP A 151 -1.83 -18.35 9.19
C TRP A 151 -1.33 -19.77 8.92
N GLU A 152 -1.62 -20.68 9.82
CA GLU A 152 -1.03 -22.04 9.91
C GLU A 152 -1.07 -22.81 8.57
N GLU A 153 -2.16 -22.68 7.81
CA GLU A 153 -2.34 -23.37 6.53
C GLU A 153 -1.47 -22.78 5.39
N ASN A 154 -1.03 -21.51 5.54
CA ASN A 154 -0.30 -20.74 4.53
C ASN A 154 0.95 -20.08 5.12
N ALA A 155 1.37 -20.43 6.30
CA ALA A 155 2.58 -19.92 6.91
C ALA A 155 3.81 -20.38 6.13
N PRO A 156 4.81 -19.48 5.95
CA PRO A 156 6.11 -19.87 5.45
C PRO A 156 6.86 -20.71 6.48
#